data_90dd902d98d008ed8fb5acd064a0ca7e
#
_entry.id   90dd902d98d008ed8fb5acd064a0ca7e
#
_cell.length_a   1.000
_cell.length_b   1.000
_cell.length_c   1.000
_cell.angle_alpha   90.00
_cell.angle_beta   90.00
_cell.angle_gamma   90.00
#
_symmetry.space_group_name_H-M   'P 1'
#
loop_
_entity.id
_entity.type
_entity.pdbx_description
1 polymer ?
#
loop_
_entity_poly.entity_id
_entity_poly.type
_entity_poly.pdbx_seq_one_letter_code
_entity_poly.pdbx_strand_id
1 'polypeptide(L)'
;LRAGLTSAAWITVDDTGARHKGVNGSCTQIGNDHFAWFGTTAAKSRLNFLELLRAGHADYVLNAEALSYMRQRALAGPVIDGLASPADQHFADEVAWMSHLERLGIPELKVNPDPVRIASEGALWGAIQAHGFLPDTVIVSDDAGQFMVGRHALCWVHAERLVHKLDTFTDQQRTAQRRIRGLIWWFYRDLKAYGREPSPRRRTELRARFDRIFQRRTGFVMLDRLLARLHANK
;
A
#
# COMPACT_ATOMS: atom_id res chain seq x y z
N LEU A 1 -12.22 -2.45 -14.12
CA LEU A 1 -11.70 -2.19 -12.78
C LEU A 1 -12.75 -2.46 -11.70
N ARG A 2 -13.96 -1.84 -11.75
CA ARG A 2 -15.01 -1.96 -10.71
C ARG A 2 -15.29 -3.39 -10.28
N ALA A 3 -15.62 -4.28 -11.24
CA ALA A 3 -15.87 -5.68 -10.93
C ALA A 3 -14.70 -6.37 -10.20
N GLY A 4 -13.46 -6.08 -10.63
CA GLY A 4 -12.27 -6.60 -9.97
C GLY A 4 -12.11 -6.10 -8.54
N LEU A 5 -12.34 -4.81 -8.28
CA LEU A 5 -12.23 -4.24 -6.94
C LEU A 5 -13.32 -4.73 -5.97
N THR A 6 -14.50 -5.10 -6.50
CA THR A 6 -15.61 -5.63 -5.69
C THR A 6 -15.40 -7.08 -5.30
N SER A 7 -14.82 -7.91 -6.18
CA SER A 7 -14.82 -9.38 -6.03
C SER A 7 -13.46 -10.01 -5.73
N ALA A 8 -12.36 -9.26 -5.90
CA ALA A 8 -11.03 -9.80 -5.75
C ALA A 8 -10.64 -10.01 -4.27
N ALA A 9 -10.20 -11.21 -3.92
CA ALA A 9 -9.61 -11.49 -2.61
C ALA A 9 -8.22 -10.82 -2.44
N TRP A 10 -7.55 -10.56 -3.55
CA TRP A 10 -6.27 -9.84 -3.60
C TRP A 10 -6.07 -9.16 -4.96
N ILE A 11 -5.30 -8.09 -4.95
CA ILE A 11 -4.81 -7.40 -6.14
C ILE A 11 -3.31 -7.14 -6.02
N THR A 12 -2.61 -7.14 -7.13
CA THR A 12 -1.26 -6.58 -7.22
C THR A 12 -1.34 -5.15 -7.74
N VAL A 13 -0.48 -4.30 -7.21
CA VAL A 13 -0.29 -2.94 -7.73
C VAL A 13 1.19 -2.67 -7.90
N ASP A 14 1.52 -2.01 -8.99
CA ASP A 14 2.87 -1.52 -9.30
C ASP A 14 2.75 -0.26 -10.13
N ASP A 15 3.72 0.64 -10.06
CA ASP A 15 3.75 1.83 -10.89
C ASP A 15 5.09 2.02 -11.59
N THR A 16 5.03 2.59 -12.77
CA THR A 16 6.20 2.97 -13.54
C THR A 16 6.11 4.41 -14.00
N GLY A 17 7.25 5.06 -14.16
CA GLY A 17 7.29 6.35 -14.82
C GLY A 17 6.78 6.24 -16.25
N ALA A 18 5.92 7.16 -16.64
CA ALA A 18 5.39 7.27 -17.99
C ALA A 18 5.67 8.68 -18.52
N ARG A 19 5.90 8.80 -19.82
CA ARG A 19 6.06 10.10 -20.46
C ARG A 19 5.15 10.18 -21.68
N HIS A 20 4.31 11.20 -21.72
CA HIS A 20 3.41 11.45 -22.84
C HIS A 20 3.47 12.91 -23.25
N LYS A 21 3.68 13.18 -24.55
CA LYS A 21 3.78 14.54 -25.12
C LYS A 21 4.75 15.46 -24.36
N GLY A 22 5.89 14.91 -23.92
CA GLY A 22 6.90 15.69 -23.19
C GLY A 22 6.64 15.86 -21.70
N VAL A 23 5.46 15.49 -21.18
CA VAL A 23 5.09 15.59 -19.76
C VAL A 23 5.35 14.25 -19.05
N ASN A 24 5.99 14.32 -17.88
CA ASN A 24 6.19 13.14 -17.03
C ASN A 24 4.91 12.82 -16.25
N GLY A 25 4.62 11.55 -16.12
CA GLY A 25 3.51 11.01 -15.34
C GLY A 25 3.86 9.66 -14.74
N SER A 26 2.87 9.00 -14.16
CA SER A 26 2.97 7.65 -13.64
C SER A 26 1.87 6.79 -14.22
N CYS A 27 2.21 5.58 -14.66
CA CYS A 27 1.25 4.56 -15.04
C CYS A 27 1.20 3.51 -13.93
N THR A 28 0.03 3.33 -13.34
CA THR A 28 -0.22 2.33 -12.27
C THR A 28 -0.97 1.14 -12.86
N GLN A 29 -0.44 -0.06 -12.65
CA GLN A 29 -1.11 -1.33 -12.93
C GLN A 29 -1.87 -1.78 -11.68
N ILE A 30 -3.11 -2.21 -11.84
CA ILE A 30 -3.95 -2.82 -10.81
C ILE A 30 -4.53 -4.12 -11.39
N GLY A 31 -4.35 -5.26 -10.73
CA GLY A 31 -4.89 -6.51 -11.25
C GLY A 31 -4.56 -7.74 -10.43
N ASN A 32 -4.99 -8.90 -10.94
CA ASN A 32 -4.65 -10.22 -10.41
C ASN A 32 -4.64 -11.26 -11.55
N ASP A 33 -4.80 -12.55 -11.25
CA ASP A 33 -4.81 -13.61 -12.27
C ASP A 33 -6.02 -13.51 -13.23
N HIS A 34 -7.04 -12.69 -12.95
CA HIS A 34 -8.29 -12.62 -13.72
C HIS A 34 -8.44 -11.30 -14.49
N PHE A 35 -7.75 -10.22 -14.08
CA PHE A 35 -7.82 -8.94 -14.78
C PHE A 35 -6.53 -8.15 -14.63
N ALA A 36 -6.28 -7.27 -15.59
CA ALA A 36 -5.27 -6.21 -15.50
C ALA A 36 -5.89 -4.90 -15.99
N TRP A 37 -5.68 -3.84 -15.21
CA TRP A 37 -6.11 -2.49 -15.53
C TRP A 37 -4.95 -1.53 -15.37
N PHE A 38 -4.89 -0.50 -16.20
CA PHE A 38 -3.85 0.49 -16.21
C PHE A 38 -4.45 1.89 -16.14
N GLY A 39 -3.95 2.72 -15.25
CA GLY A 39 -4.33 4.12 -15.10
C GLY A 39 -3.12 5.03 -15.07
N THR A 40 -3.24 6.22 -15.65
CA THR A 40 -2.17 7.20 -15.69
C THR A 40 -2.53 8.39 -14.81
N THR A 41 -1.58 8.84 -13.99
CA THR A 41 -1.69 10.02 -13.12
C THR A 41 -0.50 10.94 -13.32
N ALA A 42 -0.65 12.20 -12.89
CA ALA A 42 0.43 13.20 -13.03
C ALA A 42 1.66 12.88 -12.15
N ALA A 43 1.45 12.23 -11.00
CA ALA A 43 2.51 11.94 -10.04
C ALA A 43 2.22 10.67 -9.24
N LYS A 44 3.28 10.10 -8.64
CA LYS A 44 3.20 9.01 -7.67
C LYS A 44 2.83 9.57 -6.31
N SER A 45 1.55 9.57 -5.98
CA SER A 45 1.06 9.98 -4.65
C SER A 45 -0.06 9.05 -4.17
N ARG A 46 -0.30 9.03 -2.86
CA ARG A 46 -1.38 8.22 -2.30
C ARG A 46 -2.75 8.78 -2.70
N LEU A 47 -2.91 10.10 -2.80
CA LEU A 47 -4.11 10.70 -3.34
C LEU A 47 -4.43 10.17 -4.74
N ASN A 48 -3.45 10.23 -5.66
CA ASN A 48 -3.63 9.72 -7.02
C ASN A 48 -3.93 8.22 -7.05
N PHE A 49 -3.34 7.42 -6.15
CA PHE A 49 -3.65 6.00 -6.05
C PHE A 49 -5.08 5.76 -5.56
N LEU A 50 -5.54 6.47 -4.56
CA LEU A 50 -6.94 6.42 -4.08
C LEU A 50 -7.92 6.88 -5.15
N GLU A 51 -7.58 7.91 -5.93
CA GLU A 51 -8.34 8.34 -7.10
C GLU A 51 -8.53 7.19 -8.13
N LEU A 52 -7.49 6.43 -8.41
CA LEU A 52 -7.59 5.26 -9.30
C LEU A 52 -8.49 4.18 -8.69
N LEU A 53 -8.39 3.93 -7.39
CA LEU A 53 -9.22 2.95 -6.68
C LEU A 53 -10.70 3.33 -6.60
N ARG A 54 -11.05 4.62 -6.69
CA ARG A 54 -12.44 5.08 -6.86
C ARG A 54 -13.10 4.60 -8.16
N ALA A 55 -12.33 4.12 -9.11
CA ALA A 55 -12.81 3.51 -10.35
C ALA A 55 -13.79 4.38 -11.14
N GLY A 56 -13.53 5.69 -11.20
CA GLY A 56 -14.31 6.68 -11.96
C GLY A 56 -15.51 7.28 -11.20
N HIS A 57 -15.63 7.03 -9.90
CA HIS A 57 -16.53 7.83 -9.05
C HIS A 57 -15.87 9.17 -8.70
N ALA A 58 -16.63 10.22 -8.42
CA ALA A 58 -16.12 11.56 -8.13
C ALA A 58 -16.30 11.98 -6.66
N ASP A 59 -17.09 11.24 -5.91
CA ASP A 59 -17.55 11.58 -4.56
C ASP A 59 -16.50 11.38 -3.48
N TYR A 60 -16.68 12.08 -2.37
CA TYR A 60 -15.95 11.97 -1.11
C TYR A 60 -16.94 11.63 0.00
N VAL A 61 -16.57 10.72 0.91
CA VAL A 61 -17.48 10.23 1.95
C VAL A 61 -16.80 10.21 3.31
N LEU A 62 -17.46 10.83 4.30
CA LEU A 62 -17.07 10.79 5.71
C LEU A 62 -17.87 9.71 6.44
N ASN A 63 -17.35 8.49 6.47
CA ASN A 63 -17.90 7.35 7.21
C ASN A 63 -16.90 6.86 8.28
N ALA A 64 -17.22 5.77 8.95
CA ALA A 64 -16.37 5.20 9.99
C ALA A 64 -14.98 4.81 9.46
N GLU A 65 -14.91 4.30 8.23
CA GLU A 65 -13.68 3.91 7.53
C GLU A 65 -12.80 5.12 7.21
N ALA A 66 -13.40 6.23 6.76
CA ALA A 66 -12.71 7.49 6.53
C ALA A 66 -12.08 8.03 7.82
N LEU A 67 -12.85 8.11 8.90
CA LEU A 67 -12.37 8.60 10.19
C LEU A 67 -11.32 7.67 10.81
N SER A 68 -11.47 6.35 10.64
CA SER A 68 -10.47 5.37 11.06
C SER A 68 -9.15 5.54 10.31
N TYR A 69 -9.22 5.74 8.99
CA TYR A 69 -8.05 6.04 8.15
C TYR A 69 -7.33 7.30 8.64
N MET A 70 -8.05 8.38 8.89
CA MET A 70 -7.48 9.66 9.37
C MET A 70 -6.76 9.49 10.71
N ARG A 71 -7.35 8.73 11.66
CA ARG A 71 -6.70 8.40 12.94
C ARG A 71 -5.41 7.61 12.76
N GLN A 72 -5.41 6.59 11.90
CA GLN A 72 -4.23 5.78 11.59
C GLN A 72 -3.10 6.60 10.94
N ARG A 73 -3.45 7.70 10.26
CA ARG A 73 -2.51 8.66 9.65
C ARG A 73 -2.14 9.83 10.56
N ALA A 74 -2.49 9.72 11.84
CA ALA A 74 -2.17 10.71 12.87
C ALA A 74 -2.70 12.12 12.58
N LEU A 75 -3.88 12.24 11.92
CA LEU A 75 -4.58 13.51 11.84
C LEU A 75 -5.02 13.94 13.25
N ALA A 76 -4.88 15.22 13.58
CA ALA A 76 -5.18 15.73 14.91
C ALA A 76 -6.65 15.46 15.30
N GLY A 77 -6.88 15.03 16.55
CA GLY A 77 -8.20 14.69 17.08
C GLY A 77 -9.26 15.78 16.84
N PRO A 78 -8.99 17.05 17.20
CA PRO A 78 -9.95 18.15 16.97
C PRO A 78 -10.35 18.32 15.51
N VAL A 79 -9.46 18.05 14.55
CA VAL A 79 -9.79 18.10 13.10
C VAL A 79 -10.72 16.94 12.74
N ILE A 80 -10.43 15.73 13.25
CA ILE A 80 -11.29 14.56 13.04
C ILE A 80 -12.68 14.78 13.64
N ASP A 81 -12.75 15.36 14.84
CA ASP A 81 -14.02 15.64 15.53
C ASP A 81 -14.85 16.68 14.76
N GLY A 82 -14.21 17.71 14.20
CA GLY A 82 -14.86 18.66 13.31
C GLY A 82 -15.41 18.04 12.02
N LEU A 83 -14.68 17.10 11.43
CA LEU A 83 -15.10 16.36 10.25
C LEU A 83 -16.18 15.31 10.55
N ALA A 84 -16.26 14.79 11.77
CA ALA A 84 -17.22 13.76 12.17
C ALA A 84 -18.65 14.29 12.39
N SER A 85 -18.92 15.59 12.18
CA SER A 85 -20.23 16.19 12.35
C SER A 85 -21.30 15.53 11.46
N PRO A 86 -22.50 15.19 11.98
CA PRO A 86 -23.51 14.42 11.24
C PRO A 86 -24.11 15.10 10.01
N ALA A 87 -23.93 16.42 9.86
CA ALA A 87 -24.65 17.21 8.87
C ALA A 87 -24.22 16.98 7.42
N ASP A 88 -22.94 16.71 7.18
CA ASP A 88 -22.39 16.57 5.83
C ASP A 88 -21.46 15.36 5.76
N GLN A 89 -21.95 14.23 5.25
CA GLN A 89 -21.17 12.99 5.16
C GLN A 89 -20.83 12.57 3.73
N HIS A 90 -21.47 13.18 2.73
CA HIS A 90 -21.30 12.85 1.32
C HIS A 90 -21.14 14.12 0.47
N PHE A 91 -20.07 14.19 -0.30
CA PHE A 91 -19.71 15.31 -1.17
C PHE A 91 -19.63 14.80 -2.60
N ALA A 92 -20.32 15.44 -3.52
CA ALA A 92 -20.50 14.96 -4.88
C ALA A 92 -19.18 14.95 -5.70
N ASP A 93 -18.26 15.86 -5.37
CA ASP A 93 -17.01 16.04 -6.09
C ASP A 93 -15.94 16.77 -5.23
N GLU A 94 -14.76 16.97 -5.80
CA GLU A 94 -13.64 17.66 -5.17
C GLU A 94 -13.98 19.11 -4.79
N VAL A 95 -14.80 19.81 -5.59
CA VAL A 95 -15.18 21.22 -5.33
C VAL A 95 -16.02 21.30 -4.07
N ALA A 96 -17.02 20.43 -3.94
CA ALA A 96 -17.87 20.35 -2.75
C ALA A 96 -17.05 19.95 -1.51
N TRP A 97 -16.11 19.00 -1.68
CA TRP A 97 -15.20 18.57 -0.62
C TRP A 97 -14.28 19.70 -0.15
N MET A 98 -13.60 20.39 -1.05
CA MET A 98 -12.69 21.49 -0.70
C MET A 98 -13.44 22.66 -0.04
N SER A 99 -14.63 23.01 -0.53
CA SER A 99 -15.47 24.03 0.11
C SER A 99 -15.89 23.65 1.55
N HIS A 100 -16.06 22.36 1.82
CA HIS A 100 -16.30 21.87 3.19
C HIS A 100 -15.08 22.05 4.09
N LEU A 101 -13.89 21.69 3.60
CA LEU A 101 -12.63 21.88 4.36
C LEU A 101 -12.37 23.37 4.64
N GLU A 102 -12.65 24.26 3.69
CA GLU A 102 -12.52 25.71 3.84
C GLU A 102 -13.49 26.24 4.92
N ARG A 103 -14.74 25.80 4.93
CA ARG A 103 -15.71 26.17 5.99
C ARG A 103 -15.25 25.76 7.40
N LEU A 104 -14.49 24.70 7.51
CA LEU A 104 -13.92 24.23 8.77
C LEU A 104 -12.57 24.88 9.11
N GLY A 105 -12.03 25.76 8.25
CA GLY A 105 -10.74 26.40 8.44
C GLY A 105 -9.55 25.43 8.41
N ILE A 106 -9.72 24.24 7.81
CA ILE A 106 -8.68 23.21 7.80
C ILE A 106 -7.46 23.61 6.94
N PRO A 107 -7.60 24.29 5.78
CA PRO A 107 -6.46 24.71 4.97
C PRO A 107 -5.53 25.72 5.67
N GLU A 108 -6.01 26.49 6.63
CA GLU A 108 -5.22 27.48 7.38
C GLU A 108 -4.35 26.83 8.48
N LEU A 109 -4.60 25.57 8.82
CA LEU A 109 -3.87 24.89 9.89
C LEU A 109 -2.43 24.57 9.46
N LYS A 110 -1.47 25.09 10.21
CA LYS A 110 -0.03 24.86 10.00
C LYS A 110 0.48 23.70 10.86
N VAL A 111 -0.08 22.52 10.66
CA VAL A 111 0.25 21.32 11.45
C VAL A 111 0.79 20.20 10.55
N ASN A 112 1.50 19.25 11.15
CA ASN A 112 2.01 18.06 10.47
C ASN A 112 1.46 16.81 11.18
N PRO A 113 0.91 15.83 10.43
CA PRO A 113 0.84 15.77 8.96
C PRO A 113 -0.13 16.80 8.38
N ASP A 114 0.04 17.11 7.09
CA ASP A 114 -0.82 18.04 6.33
C ASP A 114 -2.30 17.61 6.46
N PRO A 115 -3.15 18.44 7.08
CA PRO A 115 -4.51 18.06 7.43
C PRO A 115 -5.43 17.98 6.19
N VAL A 116 -5.25 18.83 5.19
CA VAL A 116 -6.04 18.79 3.94
C VAL A 116 -5.78 17.47 3.22
N ARG A 117 -4.50 17.11 3.09
CA ARG A 117 -4.12 15.86 2.42
C ARG A 117 -4.66 14.63 3.15
N ILE A 118 -4.50 14.53 4.48
CA ILE A 118 -4.94 13.34 5.22
C ILE A 118 -6.46 13.25 5.27
N ALA A 119 -7.17 14.38 5.40
CA ALA A 119 -8.63 14.43 5.33
C ALA A 119 -9.13 13.95 3.95
N SER A 120 -8.52 14.44 2.87
CA SER A 120 -8.89 14.04 1.50
C SER A 120 -8.58 12.56 1.23
N GLU A 121 -7.41 12.05 1.65
CA GLU A 121 -7.11 10.62 1.58
C GLU A 121 -8.15 9.79 2.33
N GLY A 122 -8.57 10.23 3.52
CA GLY A 122 -9.57 9.55 4.33
C GLY A 122 -10.96 9.55 3.68
N ALA A 123 -11.41 10.70 3.15
CA ALA A 123 -12.71 10.81 2.50
C ALA A 123 -12.78 10.02 1.18
N LEU A 124 -11.67 9.95 0.43
CA LEU A 124 -11.53 9.07 -0.74
C LEU A 124 -11.62 7.59 -0.33
N TRP A 125 -10.93 7.20 0.75
CA TRP A 125 -11.03 5.85 1.29
C TRP A 125 -12.45 5.52 1.73
N GLY A 126 -13.13 6.45 2.39
CA GLY A 126 -14.54 6.33 2.75
C GLY A 126 -15.46 6.09 1.54
N ALA A 127 -15.25 6.83 0.45
CA ALA A 127 -15.99 6.66 -0.80
C ALA A 127 -15.72 5.26 -1.42
N ILE A 128 -14.46 4.82 -1.49
CA ILE A 128 -14.08 3.50 -1.99
C ILE A 128 -14.84 2.40 -1.23
N GLN A 129 -14.88 2.48 0.10
CA GLN A 129 -15.58 1.51 0.94
C GLN A 129 -17.12 1.60 0.80
N ALA A 130 -17.66 2.81 0.69
CA ALA A 130 -19.10 3.03 0.46
C ALA A 130 -19.60 2.45 -0.86
N HIS A 131 -18.75 2.43 -1.90
CA HIS A 131 -19.02 1.76 -3.18
C HIS A 131 -18.81 0.23 -3.14
N GLY A 132 -18.47 -0.34 -1.99
CA GLY A 132 -18.24 -1.78 -1.83
C GLY A 132 -16.94 -2.27 -2.49
N PHE A 133 -15.98 -1.38 -2.73
CA PHE A 133 -14.68 -1.75 -3.28
C PHE A 133 -13.72 -2.16 -2.16
N LEU A 134 -12.92 -3.17 -2.43
CA LEU A 134 -11.87 -3.70 -1.54
C LEU A 134 -12.37 -4.06 -0.12
N PRO A 135 -13.51 -4.76 0.04
CA PRO A 135 -14.10 -5.00 1.37
C PRO A 135 -13.14 -5.78 2.30
N ASP A 136 -12.47 -6.81 1.78
CA ASP A 136 -11.47 -7.64 2.46
C ASP A 136 -10.24 -7.92 1.59
N THR A 137 -10.10 -7.17 0.52
CA THR A 137 -9.07 -7.37 -0.50
C THR A 137 -7.68 -7.04 0.04
N VAL A 138 -6.71 -7.93 -0.17
CA VAL A 138 -5.30 -7.68 0.13
C VAL A 138 -4.64 -6.98 -1.05
N ILE A 139 -4.06 -5.81 -0.82
CA ILE A 139 -3.24 -5.09 -1.80
C ILE A 139 -1.80 -5.55 -1.67
N VAL A 140 -1.24 -6.16 -2.72
CA VAL A 140 0.15 -6.62 -2.76
C VAL A 140 0.96 -5.67 -3.62
N SER A 141 1.94 -4.99 -3.03
CA SER A 141 2.81 -4.05 -3.75
C SER A 141 4.28 -4.13 -3.29
N ASP A 142 5.12 -3.27 -3.82
CA ASP A 142 6.40 -2.95 -3.22
C ASP A 142 6.24 -2.14 -1.91
N ASP A 143 7.36 -1.70 -1.31
CA ASP A 143 7.38 -0.91 -0.07
C ASP A 143 7.15 0.60 -0.33
N ALA A 144 6.53 0.97 -1.44
CA ALA A 144 6.26 2.37 -1.77
C ALA A 144 5.05 2.90 -0.98
N GLY A 145 5.25 4.01 -0.29
CA GLY A 145 4.31 4.55 0.69
C GLY A 145 2.92 4.90 0.14
N GLN A 146 2.78 5.15 -1.18
CA GLN A 146 1.49 5.45 -1.81
C GLN A 146 0.53 4.26 -1.80
N PHE A 147 1.04 3.01 -1.83
CA PHE A 147 0.22 1.81 -1.86
C PHE A 147 -0.22 1.30 -0.47
N MET A 148 0.30 1.90 0.58
CA MET A 148 0.00 1.48 1.97
C MET A 148 -1.40 1.97 2.40
N VAL A 149 -2.44 1.38 1.83
CA VAL A 149 -3.85 1.61 2.17
C VAL A 149 -4.56 0.27 2.39
N GLY A 150 -5.61 0.27 3.21
CA GLY A 150 -6.38 -0.94 3.50
C GLY A 150 -5.53 -2.10 4.04
N ARG A 151 -5.83 -3.32 3.60
CA ARG A 151 -5.07 -4.54 3.94
C ARG A 151 -3.90 -4.69 2.98
N HIS A 152 -2.72 -4.25 3.39
CA HIS A 152 -1.52 -4.23 2.56
C HIS A 152 -0.56 -5.38 2.88
N ALA A 153 0.05 -5.94 1.85
CA ALA A 153 1.11 -6.94 1.94
C ALA A 153 2.25 -6.63 0.97
N LEU A 154 3.48 -6.94 1.38
CA LEU A 154 4.67 -6.67 0.58
C LEU A 154 4.95 -7.80 -0.42
N CYS A 155 5.34 -7.41 -1.62
CA CYS A 155 5.64 -8.32 -2.73
C CYS A 155 7.00 -9.01 -2.54
N TRP A 156 7.02 -10.34 -2.59
CA TRP A 156 8.24 -11.16 -2.48
C TRP A 156 9.24 -10.93 -3.63
N VAL A 157 8.76 -10.63 -4.82
CA VAL A 157 9.61 -10.30 -5.98
C VAL A 157 10.38 -9.01 -5.70
N HIS A 158 9.73 -8.00 -5.12
CA HIS A 158 10.39 -6.76 -4.73
C HIS A 158 11.36 -6.95 -3.56
N ALA A 159 11.00 -7.76 -2.56
CA ALA A 159 11.90 -8.09 -1.45
C ALA A 159 13.19 -8.77 -1.95
N GLU A 160 13.09 -9.74 -2.86
CA GLU A 160 14.25 -10.39 -3.47
C GLU A 160 15.07 -9.40 -4.34
N ARG A 161 14.39 -8.56 -5.11
CA ARG A 161 15.04 -7.54 -5.94
C ARG A 161 15.86 -6.55 -5.12
N LEU A 162 15.41 -6.18 -3.91
CA LEU A 162 16.21 -5.37 -2.98
C LEU A 162 17.49 -6.05 -2.56
N VAL A 163 17.46 -7.37 -2.28
CA VAL A 163 18.67 -8.15 -1.98
C VAL A 163 19.57 -8.23 -3.20
N HIS A 164 19.01 -8.47 -4.38
CA HIS A 164 19.77 -8.54 -5.64
C HIS A 164 20.54 -7.24 -5.95
N LYS A 165 19.93 -6.08 -5.68
CA LYS A 165 20.51 -4.76 -5.99
C LYS A 165 21.63 -4.32 -5.03
N LEU A 166 21.93 -5.06 -3.97
CA LEU A 166 23.03 -4.72 -3.09
C LEU A 166 24.37 -4.90 -3.81
N ASP A 167 25.19 -3.86 -3.83
CA ASP A 167 26.54 -3.93 -4.34
C ASP A 167 27.40 -4.88 -3.52
N THR A 168 28.14 -5.74 -4.18
CA THR A 168 29.01 -6.75 -3.56
C THR A 168 30.44 -6.59 -4.05
N PHE A 169 31.38 -6.45 -3.12
CA PHE A 169 32.81 -6.19 -3.43
C PHE A 169 33.71 -7.41 -3.17
N THR A 170 33.24 -8.39 -2.37
CA THR A 170 34.00 -9.59 -2.03
C THR A 170 33.24 -10.87 -2.40
N ASP A 171 33.97 -11.99 -2.57
CA ASP A 171 33.34 -13.30 -2.82
C ASP A 171 32.46 -13.76 -1.67
N GLN A 172 32.81 -13.41 -0.44
CA GLN A 172 31.99 -13.68 0.74
C GLN A 172 30.64 -12.96 0.67
N GLN A 173 30.64 -11.67 0.30
CA GLN A 173 29.41 -10.89 0.14
C GLN A 173 28.55 -11.45 -1.00
N ARG A 174 29.15 -11.79 -2.16
CA ARG A 174 28.45 -12.43 -3.29
C ARG A 174 27.82 -13.77 -2.89
N THR A 175 28.52 -14.55 -2.09
CA THR A 175 28.02 -15.84 -1.61
C THR A 175 26.88 -15.67 -0.62
N ALA A 176 26.98 -14.72 0.32
CA ALA A 176 25.91 -14.38 1.26
C ALA A 176 24.65 -13.90 0.52
N GLN A 177 24.80 -12.98 -0.44
CA GLN A 177 23.70 -12.47 -1.26
C GLN A 177 22.98 -13.59 -2.03
N ARG A 178 23.74 -14.45 -2.76
CA ARG A 178 23.16 -15.58 -3.50
C ARG A 178 22.40 -16.54 -2.58
N ARG A 179 22.96 -16.82 -1.41
CA ARG A 179 22.33 -17.70 -0.42
C ARG A 179 20.99 -17.14 0.06
N ILE A 180 20.93 -15.87 0.42
CA ILE A 180 19.68 -15.23 0.88
C ILE A 180 18.65 -15.20 -0.23
N ARG A 181 19.01 -14.85 -1.47
CA ARG A 181 18.11 -14.89 -2.62
C ARG A 181 17.52 -16.29 -2.83
N GLY A 182 18.34 -17.34 -2.75
CA GLY A 182 17.88 -18.72 -2.82
C GLY A 182 16.89 -19.08 -1.70
N LEU A 183 17.16 -18.64 -0.47
CA LEU A 183 16.27 -18.87 0.68
C LEU A 183 14.94 -18.14 0.55
N ILE A 184 14.90 -16.91 0.01
CA ILE A 184 13.67 -16.16 -0.27
C ILE A 184 12.80 -16.93 -1.28
N TRP A 185 13.36 -17.38 -2.41
CA TRP A 185 12.60 -18.13 -3.42
C TRP A 185 12.13 -19.48 -2.93
N TRP A 186 12.93 -20.16 -2.14
CA TRP A 186 12.52 -21.42 -1.51
C TRP A 186 11.35 -21.19 -0.54
N PHE A 187 11.43 -20.16 0.30
CA PHE A 187 10.36 -19.78 1.23
C PHE A 187 9.08 -19.37 0.48
N TYR A 188 9.19 -18.58 -0.58
CA TYR A 188 8.04 -18.19 -1.43
C TYR A 188 7.33 -19.39 -2.04
N ARG A 189 8.07 -20.38 -2.52
CA ARG A 189 7.50 -21.64 -3.02
C ARG A 189 6.70 -22.37 -1.94
N ASP A 190 7.23 -22.43 -0.73
CA ASP A 190 6.54 -23.04 0.41
C ASP A 190 5.30 -22.27 0.84
N LEU A 191 5.29 -20.93 0.77
CA LEU A 191 4.11 -20.10 0.97
C LEU A 191 3.02 -20.40 -0.09
N LYS A 192 3.40 -20.54 -1.36
CA LYS A 192 2.45 -20.93 -2.41
C LYS A 192 1.86 -22.33 -2.16
N ALA A 193 2.65 -23.26 -1.71
CA ALA A 193 2.17 -24.60 -1.34
C ALA A 193 1.25 -24.56 -0.11
N TYR A 194 1.54 -23.70 0.88
CA TYR A 194 0.67 -23.46 2.03
C TYR A 194 -0.68 -22.85 1.62
N GLY A 195 -0.67 -21.91 0.68
CA GLY A 195 -1.91 -21.29 0.18
C GLY A 195 -2.88 -22.29 -0.46
N ARG A 196 -2.38 -23.41 -1.01
CA ARG A 196 -3.22 -24.51 -1.57
C ARG A 196 -3.79 -25.42 -0.49
N GLU A 197 -3.01 -25.68 0.55
CA GLU A 197 -3.35 -26.59 1.66
C GLU A 197 -2.97 -25.96 3.01
N PRO A 198 -3.75 -24.99 3.52
CA PRO A 198 -3.47 -24.35 4.80
C PRO A 198 -3.62 -25.32 5.96
N SER A 199 -2.65 -25.29 6.92
CA SER A 199 -2.77 -25.99 8.17
C SER A 199 -2.10 -25.21 9.32
N PRO A 200 -2.59 -25.32 10.58
CA PRO A 200 -2.01 -24.64 11.74
C PRO A 200 -0.53 -25.00 11.95
N ARG A 201 -0.19 -26.27 11.81
CA ARG A 201 1.19 -26.77 11.93
C ARG A 201 2.11 -26.11 10.88
N ARG A 202 1.71 -26.14 9.63
CA ARG A 202 2.51 -25.58 8.51
C ARG A 202 2.66 -24.06 8.63
N ARG A 203 1.62 -23.37 9.14
CA ARG A 203 1.68 -21.94 9.45
C ARG A 203 2.76 -21.64 10.50
N THR A 204 2.85 -22.42 11.57
CA THR A 204 3.87 -22.27 12.61
C THR A 204 5.27 -22.53 12.06
N GLU A 205 5.44 -23.59 11.27
CA GLU A 205 6.72 -23.92 10.62
C GLU A 205 7.19 -22.81 9.69
N LEU A 206 6.29 -22.21 8.89
CA LEU A 206 6.60 -21.10 8.01
C LEU A 206 7.00 -19.84 8.78
N ARG A 207 6.31 -19.51 9.87
CA ARG A 207 6.69 -18.37 10.73
C ARG A 207 8.10 -18.54 11.30
N ALA A 208 8.40 -19.71 11.86
CA ALA A 208 9.74 -20.02 12.38
C ALA A 208 10.82 -20.00 11.30
N ARG A 209 10.48 -20.40 10.07
CA ARG A 209 11.39 -20.34 8.92
C ARG A 209 11.64 -18.92 8.46
N PHE A 210 10.61 -18.10 8.41
CA PHE A 210 10.73 -16.67 8.13
C PHE A 210 11.72 -16.02 9.09
N ASP A 211 11.52 -16.20 10.40
CA ASP A 211 12.40 -15.64 11.43
C ASP A 211 13.87 -16.10 11.23
N ARG A 212 14.11 -17.39 10.97
CA ARG A 212 15.45 -17.92 10.72
C ARG A 212 16.12 -17.36 9.46
N ILE A 213 15.37 -16.99 8.45
CA ILE A 213 15.92 -16.38 7.23
C ILE A 213 16.26 -14.91 7.50
N PHE A 214 15.31 -14.14 8.02
CA PHE A 214 15.40 -12.69 8.07
C PHE A 214 16.11 -12.15 9.33
N GLN A 215 16.24 -12.94 10.40
CA GLN A 215 17.10 -12.63 11.55
C GLN A 215 18.53 -13.12 11.40
N ARG A 216 18.88 -13.73 10.27
CA ARG A 216 20.22 -14.27 10.03
C ARG A 216 21.26 -13.15 9.98
N ARG A 217 22.43 -13.42 10.60
CA ARG A 217 23.63 -12.61 10.44
C ARG A 217 24.52 -13.25 9.37
N THR A 218 24.83 -12.49 8.34
CA THR A 218 25.63 -12.95 7.19
C THR A 218 27.07 -12.47 7.23
N GLY A 219 27.36 -11.45 8.06
CA GLY A 219 28.62 -10.72 8.08
C GLY A 219 28.71 -9.65 6.97
N PHE A 220 27.71 -9.55 6.12
CA PHE A 220 27.56 -8.46 5.15
C PHE A 220 26.60 -7.40 5.71
N VAL A 221 27.15 -6.33 6.28
CA VAL A 221 26.40 -5.33 7.07
C VAL A 221 25.18 -4.77 6.34
N MET A 222 25.32 -4.44 5.05
CA MET A 222 24.19 -3.89 4.27
C MET A 222 23.08 -4.92 4.10
N LEU A 223 23.42 -6.17 3.85
CA LEU A 223 22.47 -7.27 3.75
C LEU A 223 21.80 -7.54 5.11
N ASP A 224 22.56 -7.55 6.20
CA ASP A 224 22.02 -7.76 7.55
C ASP A 224 21.02 -6.67 7.95
N ARG A 225 21.29 -5.39 7.60
CA ARG A 225 20.35 -4.27 7.80
C ARG A 225 19.09 -4.43 6.97
N LEU A 226 19.23 -4.84 5.70
CA LEU A 226 18.08 -5.09 4.82
C LEU A 226 17.21 -6.24 5.36
N LEU A 227 17.83 -7.35 5.79
CA LEU A 227 17.09 -8.46 6.40
C LEU A 227 16.33 -8.04 7.64
N ALA A 228 16.92 -7.24 8.53
CA ALA A 228 16.26 -6.73 9.71
C ALA A 228 15.03 -5.86 9.34
N ARG A 229 15.14 -5.00 8.31
CA ARG A 229 14.01 -4.22 7.80
C ARG A 229 12.90 -5.11 7.23
N LEU A 230 13.25 -6.10 6.42
CA LEU A 230 12.27 -7.05 5.88
C LEU A 230 11.60 -7.88 6.97
N HIS A 231 12.35 -8.22 8.04
CA HIS A 231 11.79 -8.90 9.21
C HIS A 231 10.78 -8.04 9.97
N ALA A 232 11.04 -6.73 10.13
CA ALA A 232 10.14 -5.81 10.81
C ALA A 232 8.79 -5.62 10.09
N ASN A 233 8.74 -5.92 8.79
CA ASN A 233 7.53 -5.85 7.96
C ASN A 233 6.80 -7.21 7.84
N LYS A 234 6.96 -8.09 8.83
CA LYS A 234 6.37 -9.45 8.90
C LYS A 234 4.84 -9.46 8.96
#